data_bb9c6108b08306a17f8835065ef58746
#
_entry.id   bb9c6108b08306a17f8835065ef58746
#
_cell.length_a   1.000
_cell.length_b   1.000
_cell.length_c   1.000
_cell.angle_alpha   90.00
_cell.angle_beta   90.00
_cell.angle_gamma   90.00
#
_symmetry.space_group_name_H-M   'P 1'
#
loop_
_entity.id
_entity.type
_entity.pdbx_description
1 polymer ?
#
loop_
_entity_poly.entity_id
_entity_poly.type
_entity_poly.pdbx_seq_one_letter_code
_entity_poly.pdbx_strand_id
1 'polypeptide(L)'
;MKLILVFLLIPTLSLCESFPIFNSLKYDEVNLRHYPEKDDPYLKTIKFVLTEKGMPVKVTRDYNAGGKIVEWYQVELFNGITGWIYHTQLSQKRRLLLRENTNLYLFNSYKKGSLRTKIKAKIISPQIITLIEIKGKMAKVEFSHNDKFKTGWIILEDSIWGLLDKERN
;
A
#
# COMPACT_ATOMS: atom_id res chain seq x y z
N MET A 1 7.72 -13.01 56.22
CA MET A 1 6.84 -13.05 55.02
C MET A 1 7.69 -12.72 53.82
N LYS A 2 8.06 -13.73 52.97
CA LYS A 2 8.89 -13.52 51.76
C LYS A 2 7.94 -13.32 50.59
N LEU A 3 7.99 -12.14 49.98
CA LEU A 3 7.23 -11.80 48.76
C LEU A 3 7.96 -12.44 47.58
N ILE A 4 7.35 -13.43 46.95
CA ILE A 4 7.85 -14.03 45.72
C ILE A 4 7.28 -13.24 44.53
N LEU A 5 8.15 -12.47 43.91
CA LEU A 5 7.81 -11.70 42.69
C LEU A 5 7.86 -12.67 41.48
N VAL A 6 6.70 -13.08 41.00
CA VAL A 6 6.58 -13.91 39.80
C VAL A 6 6.64 -12.99 38.58
N PHE A 7 7.77 -12.98 37.87
CA PHE A 7 7.90 -12.35 36.56
C PHE A 7 7.16 -13.21 35.50
N LEU A 8 5.99 -12.76 35.10
CA LEU A 8 5.31 -13.30 33.90
C LEU A 8 6.08 -12.86 32.66
N LEU A 9 6.87 -13.77 32.08
CA LEU A 9 7.40 -13.62 30.74
C LEU A 9 6.23 -13.74 29.76
N ILE A 10 5.75 -12.60 29.25
CA ILE A 10 4.80 -12.56 28.13
C ILE A 10 5.62 -12.81 26.86
N PRO A 11 5.42 -13.94 26.15
CA PRO A 11 6.07 -14.13 24.86
C PRO A 11 5.57 -13.07 23.90
N THR A 12 6.45 -12.21 23.41
CA THR A 12 6.17 -11.33 22.29
C THR A 12 5.97 -12.20 21.05
N LEU A 13 4.71 -12.47 20.72
CA LEU A 13 4.34 -13.05 19.44
C LEU A 13 4.81 -12.07 18.34
N SER A 14 5.92 -12.40 17.71
CA SER A 14 6.32 -11.75 16.46
C SER A 14 5.23 -12.07 15.44
N LEU A 15 4.38 -11.09 15.14
CA LEU A 15 3.44 -11.15 14.04
C LEU A 15 4.26 -11.23 12.75
N CYS A 16 4.44 -12.45 12.24
CA CYS A 16 4.97 -12.64 10.89
C CYS A 16 3.95 -12.01 9.92
N GLU A 17 4.33 -10.91 9.26
CA GLU A 17 3.49 -10.30 8.24
C GLU A 17 3.25 -11.33 7.12
N SER A 18 2.01 -11.74 6.94
CA SER A 18 1.64 -12.66 5.86
C SER A 18 1.53 -11.91 4.54
N PHE A 19 2.40 -12.24 3.59
CA PHE A 19 2.30 -11.71 2.22
C PHE A 19 1.11 -12.33 1.47
N PRO A 20 0.54 -11.59 0.50
CA PRO A 20 0.95 -10.26 0.03
C PRO A 20 0.42 -9.11 0.90
N ILE A 21 1.17 -8.00 0.92
CA ILE A 21 0.74 -6.72 1.49
C ILE A 21 0.95 -5.59 0.48
N PHE A 22 0.29 -4.44 0.68
CA PHE A 22 0.56 -3.25 -0.12
C PHE A 22 1.31 -2.20 0.69
N ASN A 23 2.42 -1.72 0.12
CA ASN A 23 3.18 -0.56 0.54
C ASN A 23 3.11 0.53 -0.54
N SER A 24 3.73 1.67 -0.31
CA SER A 24 3.85 2.72 -1.33
C SER A 24 5.29 3.24 -1.43
N LEU A 25 5.65 3.78 -2.58
CA LEU A 25 6.96 4.40 -2.77
C LEU A 25 7.09 5.62 -1.85
N LYS A 26 8.22 5.72 -1.16
CA LYS A 26 8.50 6.78 -0.20
C LYS A 26 9.07 8.04 -0.86
N TYR A 27 9.78 7.87 -1.96
CA TYR A 27 10.51 8.92 -2.68
C TYR A 27 10.05 9.00 -4.13
N ASP A 28 10.42 10.10 -4.80
CA ASP A 28 10.12 10.32 -6.21
C ASP A 28 11.02 9.50 -7.14
N GLU A 29 12.20 9.07 -6.65
CA GLU A 29 13.09 8.18 -7.39
C GLU A 29 13.38 6.95 -6.55
N VAL A 30 12.92 5.78 -7.03
CA VAL A 30 13.09 4.49 -6.37
C VAL A 30 13.59 3.48 -7.40
N ASN A 31 14.73 2.86 -7.13
CA ASN A 31 15.30 1.84 -7.98
C ASN A 31 14.56 0.51 -7.81
N LEU A 32 13.90 0.04 -8.87
CA LEU A 32 13.43 -1.34 -8.99
C LEU A 32 14.56 -2.18 -9.58
N ARG A 33 15.01 -3.22 -8.87
CA ARG A 33 16.16 -4.03 -9.24
C ARG A 33 15.76 -5.43 -9.69
N HIS A 34 16.63 -6.07 -10.48
CA HIS A 34 16.43 -7.46 -10.91
C HIS A 34 16.58 -8.44 -9.74
N TYR A 35 17.52 -8.18 -8.83
CA TYR A 35 17.82 -9.00 -7.64
C TYR A 35 18.24 -8.10 -6.48
N PRO A 36 18.19 -8.60 -5.23
CA PRO A 36 18.48 -7.84 -4.02
C PRO A 36 20.00 -7.69 -3.84
N GLU A 37 20.60 -6.70 -4.48
CA GLU A 37 22.00 -6.37 -4.34
C GLU A 37 22.18 -4.87 -4.05
N LYS A 38 22.82 -4.57 -2.93
CA LYS A 38 23.04 -3.20 -2.46
C LYS A 38 24.30 -2.59 -3.03
N ASP A 39 25.36 -3.40 -3.11
CA ASP A 39 26.69 -2.95 -3.49
C ASP A 39 26.94 -3.20 -4.99
N ASP A 40 26.08 -2.63 -5.83
CA ASP A 40 26.23 -2.66 -7.28
C ASP A 40 26.85 -1.33 -7.78
N PRO A 41 28.18 -1.24 -7.88
CA PRO A 41 28.87 0.01 -8.24
C PRO A 41 28.56 0.47 -9.67
N TYR A 42 28.05 -0.42 -10.52
CA TYR A 42 27.74 -0.11 -11.92
C TYR A 42 26.25 0.02 -12.19
N LEU A 43 25.43 -0.04 -11.15
CA LEU A 43 23.97 0.02 -11.24
C LEU A 43 23.34 -1.00 -12.21
N LYS A 44 24.05 -2.11 -12.48
CA LYS A 44 23.64 -3.16 -13.42
C LYS A 44 22.41 -3.92 -12.98
N THR A 45 22.12 -3.88 -11.68
CA THR A 45 20.93 -4.53 -11.13
C THR A 45 19.66 -3.69 -11.28
N ILE A 46 19.78 -2.41 -11.63
CA ILE A 46 18.61 -1.54 -11.81
C ILE A 46 17.86 -1.95 -13.07
N LYS A 47 16.61 -2.30 -12.90
CA LYS A 47 15.67 -2.63 -13.96
C LYS A 47 14.92 -1.40 -14.46
N PHE A 48 14.42 -0.60 -13.51
CA PHE A 48 13.72 0.66 -13.75
C PHE A 48 13.94 1.63 -12.61
N VAL A 49 13.84 2.92 -12.91
CA VAL A 49 13.68 3.97 -11.90
C VAL A 49 12.20 4.36 -11.85
N LEU A 50 11.58 4.17 -10.69
CA LEU A 50 10.20 4.53 -10.45
C LEU A 50 10.16 5.97 -9.95
N THR A 51 9.43 6.84 -10.63
CA THR A 51 9.49 8.31 -10.43
C THR A 51 8.24 8.89 -9.76
N GLU A 52 7.30 8.05 -9.32
CA GLU A 52 6.03 8.53 -8.77
C GLU A 52 5.89 8.20 -7.28
N LYS A 53 6.23 9.17 -6.43
CA LYS A 53 6.07 9.07 -4.99
C LYS A 53 4.64 8.71 -4.59
N GLY A 54 4.55 7.71 -3.74
CA GLY A 54 3.26 7.25 -3.25
C GLY A 54 2.62 6.17 -4.13
N MET A 55 3.19 5.81 -5.27
CA MET A 55 2.70 4.70 -6.08
C MET A 55 2.58 3.44 -5.23
N PRO A 56 1.41 2.78 -5.18
CA PRO A 56 1.23 1.53 -4.46
C PRO A 56 1.93 0.38 -5.17
N VAL A 57 2.64 -0.43 -4.40
CA VAL A 57 3.33 -1.63 -4.85
C VAL A 57 2.89 -2.81 -3.99
N LYS A 58 2.64 -3.95 -4.63
CA LYS A 58 2.27 -5.20 -3.95
C LYS A 58 3.54 -5.92 -3.54
N VAL A 59 3.80 -5.99 -2.24
CA VAL A 59 4.92 -6.77 -1.69
C VAL A 59 4.51 -8.23 -1.66
N THR A 60 5.29 -9.08 -2.30
CA THR A 60 5.00 -10.51 -2.45
C THR A 60 5.85 -11.39 -1.55
N ARG A 61 7.04 -10.92 -1.20
CA ARG A 61 7.93 -11.57 -0.23
C ARG A 61 9.03 -10.62 0.24
N ASP A 62 9.71 -11.01 1.27
CA ASP A 62 10.92 -10.36 1.77
C ASP A 62 12.19 -11.16 1.45
N TYR A 63 13.31 -10.49 1.59
CA TYR A 63 14.63 -11.11 1.53
C TYR A 63 15.53 -10.48 2.60
N ASN A 64 16.26 -11.37 3.26
CA ASN A 64 17.18 -11.02 4.32
C ASN A 64 18.50 -11.79 4.08
N ALA A 65 19.59 -11.06 3.91
CA ALA A 65 20.93 -11.62 3.66
C ALA A 65 21.60 -12.26 4.90
N GLY A 66 20.81 -12.92 5.77
CA GLY A 66 21.28 -13.60 6.98
C GLY A 66 21.22 -12.76 8.25
N GLY A 67 20.65 -11.54 8.19
CA GLY A 67 20.37 -10.68 9.34
C GLY A 67 18.99 -10.92 9.95
N LYS A 68 18.69 -10.24 11.06
CA LYS A 68 17.36 -10.26 11.71
C LYS A 68 16.36 -9.26 11.10
N ILE A 69 16.84 -8.36 10.24
CA ILE A 69 16.07 -7.26 9.67
C ILE A 69 15.89 -7.52 8.18
N VAL A 70 14.66 -7.40 7.70
CA VAL A 70 14.35 -7.47 6.27
C VAL A 70 15.05 -6.30 5.57
N GLU A 71 15.87 -6.61 4.56
CA GLU A 71 16.60 -5.61 3.78
C GLU A 71 15.87 -5.28 2.49
N TRP A 72 15.27 -6.26 1.85
CA TRP A 72 14.66 -6.14 0.53
C TRP A 72 13.26 -6.72 0.49
N TYR A 73 12.41 -6.07 -0.31
CA TYR A 73 11.09 -6.57 -0.65
C TYR A 73 11.00 -6.86 -2.14
N GLN A 74 10.51 -8.04 -2.50
CA GLN A 74 10.06 -8.28 -3.85
C GLN A 74 8.68 -7.65 -4.02
N VAL A 75 8.54 -6.86 -5.08
CA VAL A 75 7.31 -6.13 -5.36
C VAL A 75 6.80 -6.45 -6.77
N GLU A 76 5.48 -6.32 -6.90
CA GLU A 76 4.77 -6.33 -8.18
C GLU A 76 4.10 -4.97 -8.38
N LEU A 77 4.25 -4.40 -9.56
CA LEU A 77 3.62 -3.15 -9.98
C LEU A 77 2.25 -3.44 -10.63
N PHE A 78 1.43 -2.39 -10.78
CA PHE A 78 0.09 -2.47 -11.37
C PHE A 78 0.03 -3.06 -12.80
N ASN A 79 1.14 -3.06 -13.52
CA ASN A 79 1.30 -3.61 -14.87
C ASN A 79 1.94 -5.01 -14.89
N GLY A 80 2.05 -5.67 -13.72
CA GLY A 80 2.62 -7.01 -13.58
C GLY A 80 4.16 -7.07 -13.57
N ILE A 81 4.86 -5.92 -13.69
CA ILE A 81 6.32 -5.89 -13.60
C ILE A 81 6.73 -6.20 -12.16
N THR A 82 7.65 -7.14 -11.97
CA THR A 82 8.20 -7.51 -10.67
C THR A 82 9.65 -7.09 -10.55
N GLY A 83 10.10 -6.89 -9.32
CA GLY A 83 11.49 -6.60 -9.00
C GLY A 83 11.70 -6.42 -7.51
N TRP A 84 12.88 -5.94 -7.12
CA TRP A 84 13.29 -5.77 -5.73
C TRP A 84 13.47 -4.31 -5.39
N ILE A 85 12.97 -3.91 -4.23
CA ILE A 85 13.11 -2.56 -3.67
C ILE A 85 13.71 -2.68 -2.27
N TYR A 86 14.67 -1.80 -1.95
CA TYR A 86 15.26 -1.74 -0.63
C TYR A 86 14.22 -1.20 0.39
N HIS A 87 14.13 -1.82 1.56
CA HIS A 87 13.05 -1.59 2.52
C HIS A 87 12.85 -0.11 2.89
N THR A 88 13.95 0.68 3.00
CA THR A 88 13.86 2.10 3.37
C THR A 88 13.21 2.98 2.32
N GLN A 89 13.10 2.49 1.07
CA GLN A 89 12.45 3.19 -0.05
C GLN A 89 10.94 2.99 -0.09
N LEU A 90 10.42 2.13 0.80
CA LEU A 90 8.99 1.88 0.95
C LEU A 90 8.42 2.56 2.20
N SER A 91 7.15 2.89 2.12
CA SER A 91 6.33 3.43 3.20
C SER A 91 5.15 2.48 3.44
N GLN A 92 4.84 2.21 4.70
CA GLN A 92 3.65 1.43 5.09
C GLN A 92 2.34 2.20 4.87
N LYS A 93 2.41 3.47 4.48
CA LYS A 93 1.21 4.25 4.17
C LYS A 93 0.46 3.62 3.00
N ARG A 94 -0.74 3.13 3.26
CA ARG A 94 -1.59 2.50 2.25
C ARG A 94 -2.11 3.53 1.27
N ARG A 95 -1.84 3.29 0.00
CA ARG A 95 -2.34 4.12 -1.11
C ARG A 95 -3.01 3.26 -2.16
N LEU A 96 -3.88 3.88 -2.93
CA LEU A 96 -4.58 3.28 -4.07
C LEU A 96 -4.25 4.05 -5.33
N LEU A 97 -4.07 3.34 -6.44
CA LEU A 97 -3.99 3.93 -7.77
C LEU A 97 -5.33 3.70 -8.47
N LEU A 98 -6.04 4.79 -8.73
CA LEU A 98 -7.23 4.78 -9.56
C LEU A 98 -6.81 4.79 -11.03
N ARG A 99 -7.20 3.76 -11.78
CA ARG A 99 -6.92 3.65 -13.22
C ARG A 99 -8.08 4.10 -14.08
N GLU A 100 -9.24 4.33 -13.47
CA GLU A 100 -10.44 4.85 -14.09
C GLU A 100 -11.05 5.98 -13.27
N ASN A 101 -11.84 6.84 -13.93
CA ASN A 101 -12.52 7.93 -13.26
C ASN A 101 -13.52 7.39 -12.25
N THR A 102 -13.46 7.91 -11.03
CA THR A 102 -14.24 7.41 -9.90
C THR A 102 -15.00 8.53 -9.22
N ASN A 103 -16.23 8.25 -8.77
CA ASN A 103 -17.01 9.19 -7.99
C ASN A 103 -16.61 9.17 -6.51
N LEU A 104 -16.41 10.35 -5.94
CA LEU A 104 -16.26 10.54 -4.50
C LEU A 104 -17.63 10.82 -3.87
N TYR A 105 -18.01 10.00 -2.92
CA TYR A 105 -19.29 10.11 -2.22
C TYR A 105 -19.12 10.72 -0.84
N LEU A 106 -20.21 11.38 -0.35
CA LEU A 106 -20.16 12.08 0.93
C LEU A 106 -20.16 11.08 2.12
N PHE A 107 -20.92 9.99 2.02
CA PHE A 107 -21.08 8.98 3.07
C PHE A 107 -20.96 7.57 2.51
N ASN A 108 -20.57 6.62 3.39
CA ASN A 108 -20.73 5.20 3.10
C ASN A 108 -22.21 4.82 3.27
N SER A 109 -22.94 4.75 2.17
CA SER A 109 -24.35 4.34 2.17
C SER A 109 -24.65 3.24 1.15
N TYR A 110 -23.65 2.39 0.87
CA TYR A 110 -23.84 1.24 0.00
C TYR A 110 -24.58 0.14 0.77
N LYS A 111 -25.90 0.00 0.54
CA LYS A 111 -26.73 -1.10 1.08
C LYS A 111 -27.35 -1.86 -0.09
N LYS A 112 -27.11 -3.19 -0.18
CA LYS A 112 -27.74 -4.14 -1.12
C LYS A 112 -27.86 -3.63 -2.58
N GLY A 113 -26.75 -3.13 -3.14
CA GLY A 113 -26.71 -2.72 -4.54
C GLY A 113 -27.28 -1.32 -4.84
N SER A 114 -27.72 -0.58 -3.84
CA SER A 114 -28.23 0.78 -4.01
C SER A 114 -27.39 1.81 -3.27
N LEU A 115 -26.92 2.79 -4.01
CA LEU A 115 -26.14 3.92 -3.47
C LEU A 115 -27.12 5.05 -3.10
N ARG A 116 -27.24 5.35 -1.80
CA ARG A 116 -28.13 6.42 -1.29
C ARG A 116 -27.33 7.66 -0.84
N THR A 117 -26.26 7.99 -1.54
CA THR A 117 -25.41 9.12 -1.13
C THR A 117 -25.19 10.08 -2.29
N LYS A 118 -24.96 11.36 -1.95
CA LYS A 118 -24.66 12.39 -2.93
C LYS A 118 -23.20 12.29 -3.38
N ILE A 119 -22.97 12.44 -4.68
CA ILE A 119 -21.64 12.60 -5.24
C ILE A 119 -21.09 13.94 -4.75
N LYS A 120 -19.92 13.92 -4.11
CA LYS A 120 -19.19 15.09 -3.62
C LYS A 120 -18.26 15.67 -4.67
N ALA A 121 -17.61 14.79 -5.44
CA ALA A 121 -16.67 15.14 -6.49
C ALA A 121 -16.48 13.95 -7.44
N LYS A 122 -15.87 14.21 -8.59
CA LYS A 122 -15.33 13.18 -9.48
C LYS A 122 -13.81 13.22 -9.36
N ILE A 123 -13.19 12.06 -9.22
CA ILE A 123 -11.73 11.89 -9.22
C ILE A 123 -11.35 11.45 -10.63
N ILE A 124 -10.47 12.20 -11.25
CA ILE A 124 -10.00 11.94 -12.62
C ILE A 124 -8.77 11.04 -12.55
N SER A 125 -8.78 10.01 -13.34
CA SER A 125 -7.72 9.02 -13.47
C SER A 125 -6.64 9.50 -14.48
N PRO A 126 -5.36 9.09 -14.33
CA PRO A 126 -4.83 8.32 -13.20
C PRO A 126 -4.62 9.19 -11.96
N GLN A 127 -4.93 8.64 -10.79
CA GLN A 127 -4.77 9.38 -9.52
C GLN A 127 -4.35 8.46 -8.38
N ILE A 128 -3.29 8.86 -7.66
CA ILE A 128 -2.90 8.21 -6.40
C ILE A 128 -3.64 8.88 -5.26
N ILE A 129 -4.29 8.07 -4.43
CA ILE A 129 -5.07 8.50 -3.28
C ILE A 129 -4.65 7.75 -2.02
N THR A 130 -4.83 8.35 -0.85
CA THR A 130 -4.55 7.70 0.43
C THR A 130 -5.77 6.91 0.87
N LEU A 131 -5.58 5.63 1.19
CA LEU A 131 -6.58 4.79 1.83
C LEU A 131 -6.62 5.09 3.33
N ILE A 132 -7.80 5.40 3.86
CA ILE A 132 -8.00 5.64 5.30
C ILE A 132 -8.66 4.42 5.96
N GLU A 133 -9.75 3.92 5.34
CA GLU A 133 -10.60 2.87 5.93
C GLU A 133 -11.30 2.10 4.82
N ILE A 134 -11.49 0.80 5.02
CA ILE A 134 -12.37 -0.04 4.17
C ILE A 134 -13.57 -0.46 5.00
N LYS A 135 -14.77 -0.31 4.42
CA LYS A 135 -16.01 -0.71 5.08
C LYS A 135 -16.99 -1.29 4.06
N GLY A 136 -17.08 -2.60 4.03
CA GLY A 136 -17.82 -3.34 3.02
C GLY A 136 -17.26 -3.03 1.62
N LYS A 137 -18.15 -2.71 0.68
CA LYS A 137 -17.79 -2.41 -0.72
C LYS A 137 -17.32 -0.97 -0.97
N MET A 138 -16.98 -0.24 0.07
CA MET A 138 -16.51 1.15 -0.04
C MET A 138 -15.23 1.39 0.74
N ALA A 139 -14.39 2.27 0.24
CA ALA A 139 -13.22 2.79 0.95
C ALA A 139 -13.37 4.29 1.22
N LYS A 140 -13.01 4.70 2.44
CA LYS A 140 -12.78 6.10 2.77
C LYS A 140 -11.39 6.47 2.33
N VAL A 141 -11.28 7.55 1.56
CA VAL A 141 -10.03 7.97 0.94
C VAL A 141 -9.81 9.46 1.11
N GLU A 142 -8.54 9.85 0.99
CA GLU A 142 -8.11 11.23 0.93
C GLU A 142 -7.25 11.45 -0.31
N PHE A 143 -7.48 12.55 -1.02
CA PHE A 143 -6.67 12.95 -2.15
C PHE A 143 -6.53 14.48 -2.22
N SER A 144 -5.47 14.95 -2.86
CA SER A 144 -5.24 16.37 -3.12
C SER A 144 -5.89 16.78 -4.45
N HIS A 145 -6.60 17.91 -4.44
CA HIS A 145 -7.16 18.51 -5.64
C HIS A 145 -7.10 20.03 -5.49
N ASN A 146 -6.36 20.70 -6.39
CA ASN A 146 -6.10 22.14 -6.34
C ASN A 146 -5.57 22.57 -4.95
N ASP A 147 -4.50 21.90 -4.49
CA ASP A 147 -3.82 22.12 -3.20
C ASP A 147 -4.71 22.01 -1.94
N LYS A 148 -5.89 21.43 -2.10
CA LYS A 148 -6.80 21.14 -0.99
C LYS A 148 -7.03 19.64 -0.85
N PHE A 149 -6.90 19.15 0.39
CA PHE A 149 -7.25 17.78 0.70
C PHE A 149 -8.77 17.61 0.75
N LYS A 150 -9.24 16.60 0.02
CA LYS A 150 -10.64 16.17 0.01
C LYS A 150 -10.74 14.75 0.53
N THR A 151 -11.67 14.51 1.42
CA THR A 151 -11.97 13.19 1.98
C THR A 151 -13.37 12.76 1.57
N GLY A 152 -13.57 11.49 1.34
CA GLY A 152 -14.88 10.90 1.02
C GLY A 152 -14.79 9.41 0.81
N TRP A 153 -15.83 8.83 0.26
CA TRP A 153 -15.96 7.41 0.02
C TRP A 153 -15.96 7.11 -1.47
N ILE A 154 -15.27 6.04 -1.86
CA ILE A 154 -15.31 5.49 -3.22
C ILE A 154 -15.85 4.06 -3.17
N ILE A 155 -16.42 3.58 -4.27
CA ILE A 155 -16.77 2.16 -4.44
C ILE A 155 -15.48 1.42 -4.78
N LEU A 156 -15.30 0.22 -4.21
CA LEU A 156 -14.19 -0.67 -4.51
C LEU A 156 -14.49 -1.41 -5.82
N GLU A 157 -13.70 -1.14 -6.84
CA GLU A 157 -13.80 -1.73 -8.18
C GLU A 157 -12.49 -2.43 -8.56
N ASP A 158 -12.55 -3.35 -9.50
CA ASP A 158 -11.37 -4.13 -9.95
C ASP A 158 -10.31 -3.27 -10.64
N SER A 159 -10.70 -2.13 -11.18
CA SER A 159 -9.79 -1.15 -11.77
C SER A 159 -8.86 -0.47 -10.76
N ILE A 160 -9.12 -0.61 -9.44
CA ILE A 160 -8.33 0.00 -8.37
C ILE A 160 -7.16 -0.90 -8.00
N TRP A 161 -5.93 -0.39 -8.16
CA TRP A 161 -4.72 -1.05 -7.69
C TRP A 161 -4.37 -0.60 -6.25
N GLY A 162 -3.91 -1.52 -5.42
CA GLY A 162 -3.58 -1.25 -4.01
C GLY A 162 -4.50 -1.95 -3.01
N LEU A 163 -5.44 -2.77 -3.50
CA LEU A 163 -6.37 -3.58 -2.71
C LEU A 163 -5.96 -5.05 -2.74
N LEU A 164 -6.00 -5.69 -1.58
CA LEU A 164 -5.88 -7.14 -1.47
C LEU A 164 -7.21 -7.81 -1.89
N ASP A 165 -7.15 -9.05 -2.37
CA ASP A 165 -8.33 -9.79 -2.83
C ASP A 165 -9.40 -9.91 -1.73
N LYS A 166 -8.98 -10.11 -0.47
CA LYS A 166 -9.87 -10.13 0.71
C LYS A 166 -10.56 -8.79 1.02
N GLU A 167 -10.10 -7.70 0.44
CA GLU A 167 -10.64 -6.34 0.65
C GLU A 167 -11.66 -5.95 -0.42
N ARG A 168 -11.81 -6.79 -1.48
CA ARG A 168 -12.76 -6.57 -2.59
C ARG A 168 -14.11 -7.25 -2.38
N ASN A 169 -14.20 -8.14 -1.38
CA ASN A 169 -15.41 -8.98 -1.09
C ASN A 169 -16.33 -8.36 -0.05
#